data_aa8eb4fa94e029b407c89ac6b7ee1177
#
_entry.id   aa8eb4fa94e029b407c89ac6b7ee1177
#
_cell.length_a   1.000
_cell.length_b   1.000
_cell.length_c   1.000
_cell.angle_alpha   90.00
_cell.angle_beta   90.00
_cell.angle_gamma   90.00
#
_symmetry.space_group_name_H-M   'P 1'
#
loop_
_entity.id
_entity.type
_entity.pdbx_description
1 polymer ?
#
loop_
_entity_poly.entity_id
_entity_poly.type
_entity_poly.pdbx_seq_one_letter_code
_entity_poly.pdbx_strand_id
1 'polypeptide(L)'
;PFDKPGDVKIALVRYLSTGDFFQAYLSGVEKQSAALGVDLRVFDSRQDAALQADMVDQAIALGVQGIIVQHGLTESMQAAVQRAVDAGIKVVAFDVNVENPAVPQIEQSDRDLARLALEQAVADNGDTWTAGYVYVAGIAPLDRRDETWKEVKAANPGINQVAEFGT
;
A
#
# COMPACT_ATOMS: atom_id res chain seq x y z
N PRO A 1 19.06 -16.37 4.83
CA PRO A 1 19.65 -16.24 6.15
C PRO A 1 20.90 -15.39 6.06
N PHE A 2 21.10 -14.54 7.04
CA PHE A 2 22.28 -13.70 7.19
C PHE A 2 23.29 -14.40 8.07
N ASP A 3 24.58 -14.14 7.88
CA ASP A 3 25.65 -14.87 8.58
C ASP A 3 25.62 -14.66 10.10
N LYS A 4 25.10 -13.50 10.52
CA LYS A 4 24.90 -13.19 11.95
C LYS A 4 23.55 -12.54 12.18
N PRO A 5 22.75 -13.01 13.13
CA PRO A 5 21.53 -12.33 13.55
C PRO A 5 21.80 -10.88 13.98
N GLY A 6 20.97 -9.94 13.53
CA GLY A 6 21.08 -8.52 13.86
C GLY A 6 22.06 -7.69 13.01
N ASP A 7 22.87 -8.33 12.16
CA ASP A 7 23.79 -7.60 11.26
C ASP A 7 23.03 -6.78 10.20
N VAL A 8 21.82 -7.20 9.84
CA VAL A 8 20.97 -6.50 8.88
C VAL A 8 19.84 -5.81 9.62
N LYS A 9 19.78 -4.49 9.47
CA LYS A 9 18.70 -3.63 10.00
C LYS A 9 17.76 -3.26 8.88
N ILE A 10 16.48 -3.47 9.10
CA ILE A 10 15.40 -3.08 8.16
C ILE A 10 14.40 -2.21 8.91
N ALA A 11 14.00 -1.11 8.29
CA ALA A 11 12.88 -0.30 8.76
C ALA A 11 11.60 -0.71 8.03
N LEU A 12 10.51 -0.86 8.78
CA LEU A 12 9.15 -0.90 8.27
C LEU A 12 8.49 0.45 8.58
N VAL A 13 8.24 1.24 7.54
CA VAL A 13 7.61 2.56 7.66
C VAL A 13 6.17 2.46 7.20
N ARG A 14 5.24 2.55 8.16
CA ARG A 14 3.81 2.26 7.97
C ARG A 14 3.01 3.56 7.88
N TYR A 15 2.08 3.61 6.92
CA TYR A 15 1.05 4.64 6.84
C TYR A 15 -0.23 4.20 7.55
N LEU A 16 -0.70 2.98 7.26
CA LEU A 16 -1.91 2.40 7.84
C LEU A 16 -1.53 1.31 8.86
N SER A 17 -2.09 1.40 10.06
CA SER A 17 -1.76 0.51 11.17
C SER A 17 -2.97 -0.06 11.92
N THR A 18 -4.17 0.50 11.69
CA THR A 18 -5.38 0.13 12.42
C THR A 18 -6.21 -0.88 11.63
N GLY A 19 -6.71 -1.91 12.28
CA GLY A 19 -7.55 -2.98 11.72
C GLY A 19 -6.80 -4.29 11.53
N ASP A 20 -7.56 -5.38 11.41
CA ASP A 20 -7.06 -6.76 11.42
C ASP A 20 -6.06 -7.03 10.29
N PHE A 21 -6.31 -6.51 9.10
CA PHE A 21 -5.41 -6.64 7.94
C PHE A 21 -4.01 -6.09 8.27
N PHE A 22 -3.94 -4.87 8.80
CA PHE A 22 -2.66 -4.20 9.09
C PHE A 22 -1.94 -4.82 10.29
N GLN A 23 -2.68 -5.38 11.24
CA GLN A 23 -2.10 -6.13 12.37
C GLN A 23 -1.55 -7.48 11.89
N ALA A 24 -2.28 -8.20 11.05
CA ALA A 24 -1.82 -9.45 10.45
C ALA A 24 -0.56 -9.23 9.58
N TYR A 25 -0.53 -8.13 8.81
CA TYR A 25 0.65 -7.74 8.03
C TYR A 25 1.86 -7.52 8.93
N LEU A 26 1.73 -6.70 10.00
CA LEU A 26 2.82 -6.44 10.94
C LEU A 26 3.32 -7.75 11.57
N SER A 27 2.42 -8.57 12.07
CA SER A 27 2.77 -9.88 12.67
C SER A 27 3.54 -10.77 11.70
N GLY A 28 3.15 -10.77 10.42
CA GLY A 28 3.87 -11.50 9.37
C GLY A 28 5.31 -10.99 9.18
N VAL A 29 5.48 -9.66 9.12
CA VAL A 29 6.80 -9.03 8.97
C VAL A 29 7.68 -9.30 10.19
N GLU A 30 7.15 -9.17 11.41
CA GLU A 30 7.87 -9.46 12.65
C GLU A 30 8.32 -10.92 12.72
N LYS A 31 7.41 -11.85 12.42
CA LYS A 31 7.70 -13.29 12.39
C LYS A 31 8.79 -13.63 11.38
N GLN A 32 8.70 -13.06 10.17
CA GLN A 32 9.69 -13.31 9.13
C GLN A 32 11.05 -12.68 9.48
N SER A 33 11.05 -11.47 10.05
CA SER A 33 12.26 -10.80 10.49
C SER A 33 12.98 -11.60 11.58
N ALA A 34 12.22 -12.11 12.55
CA ALA A 34 12.78 -12.99 13.61
C ALA A 34 13.36 -14.28 13.02
N ALA A 35 12.67 -14.92 12.06
CA ALA A 35 13.15 -16.13 11.42
C ALA A 35 14.45 -15.93 10.60
N LEU A 36 14.63 -14.72 10.04
CA LEU A 36 15.82 -14.35 9.28
C LEU A 36 16.94 -13.75 10.13
N GLY A 37 16.68 -13.44 11.41
CA GLY A 37 17.64 -12.75 12.28
C GLY A 37 17.86 -11.28 11.94
N VAL A 38 16.85 -10.61 11.38
CA VAL A 38 16.87 -9.18 11.03
C VAL A 38 16.54 -8.32 12.25
N ASP A 39 17.28 -7.24 12.46
CA ASP A 39 16.92 -6.17 13.40
C ASP A 39 15.85 -5.28 12.75
N LEU A 40 14.58 -5.56 13.05
CA LEU A 40 13.44 -4.83 12.51
C LEU A 40 13.16 -3.56 13.34
N ARG A 41 13.06 -2.42 12.67
CA ARG A 41 12.62 -1.14 13.23
C ARG A 41 11.28 -0.76 12.65
N VAL A 42 10.26 -0.65 13.48
CA VAL A 42 8.89 -0.31 13.05
C VAL A 42 8.59 1.14 13.35
N PHE A 43 8.17 1.87 12.33
CA PHE A 43 7.70 3.25 12.39
C PHE A 43 6.23 3.29 11.97
N ASP A 44 5.41 4.01 12.69
CA ASP A 44 3.97 4.12 12.44
C ASP A 44 3.54 5.59 12.40
N SER A 45 3.23 6.08 11.21
CA SER A 45 2.84 7.47 10.99
C SER A 45 1.37 7.77 11.32
N ARG A 46 0.57 6.75 11.60
CA ARG A 46 -0.84 6.90 11.97
C ARG A 46 -1.64 7.73 10.96
N GLN A 47 -1.43 7.48 9.67
CA GLN A 47 -2.05 8.18 8.55
C GLN A 47 -1.62 9.65 8.37
N ASP A 48 -0.49 10.03 8.95
CA ASP A 48 0.14 11.31 8.68
C ASP A 48 1.22 11.14 7.61
N ALA A 49 0.98 11.73 6.43
CA ALA A 49 1.85 11.57 5.27
C ALA A 49 3.18 12.31 5.43
N ALA A 50 3.18 13.47 6.09
CA ALA A 50 4.39 14.22 6.36
C ALA A 50 5.25 13.47 7.38
N LEU A 51 4.64 12.97 8.45
CA LEU A 51 5.32 12.16 9.45
C LEU A 51 5.88 10.86 8.84
N GLN A 52 5.17 10.24 7.88
CA GLN A 52 5.69 9.05 7.20
C GLN A 52 6.97 9.36 6.41
N ALA A 53 7.01 10.49 5.71
CA ALA A 53 8.20 10.93 5.00
C ALA A 53 9.38 11.20 5.96
N ASP A 54 9.12 11.87 7.10
CA ASP A 54 10.12 12.10 8.15
C ASP A 54 10.63 10.79 8.75
N MET A 55 9.79 9.77 8.87
CA MET A 55 10.18 8.44 9.35
C MET A 55 11.10 7.71 8.37
N VAL A 56 10.94 7.91 7.06
CA VAL A 56 11.92 7.44 6.08
C VAL A 56 13.27 8.12 6.32
N ASP A 57 13.31 9.42 6.56
CA ASP A 57 14.55 10.14 6.85
C ASP A 57 15.18 9.70 8.18
N GLN A 58 14.37 9.41 9.19
CA GLN A 58 14.85 8.80 10.44
C GLN A 58 15.48 7.41 10.21
N ALA A 59 14.86 6.58 9.38
CA ALA A 59 15.41 5.27 9.02
C ALA A 59 16.76 5.41 8.29
N ILE A 60 16.89 6.37 7.38
CA ILE A 60 18.16 6.71 6.71
C ILE A 60 19.22 7.08 7.77
N ALA A 61 18.87 7.98 8.70
CA ALA A 61 19.78 8.43 9.75
C ALA A 61 20.21 7.32 10.72
N LEU A 62 19.37 6.30 10.94
CA LEU A 62 19.68 5.12 11.72
C LEU A 62 20.63 4.14 11.01
N GLY A 63 20.94 4.38 9.75
CA GLY A 63 21.84 3.54 8.96
C GLY A 63 21.28 2.14 8.70
N VAL A 64 19.97 2.02 8.43
CA VAL A 64 19.36 0.76 8.02
C VAL A 64 19.83 0.35 6.62
N GLN A 65 19.90 -0.93 6.33
CA GLN A 65 20.27 -1.44 5.01
C GLN A 65 19.06 -1.59 4.09
N GLY A 66 17.85 -1.66 4.64
CA GLY A 66 16.62 -1.77 3.87
C GLY A 66 15.47 -1.02 4.51
N ILE A 67 14.54 -0.56 3.67
CA ILE A 67 13.29 0.06 4.09
C ILE A 67 12.14 -0.62 3.35
N ILE A 68 11.12 -1.01 4.09
CA ILE A 68 9.81 -1.38 3.56
C ILE A 68 8.89 -0.20 3.80
N VAL A 69 8.39 0.42 2.73
CA VAL A 69 7.35 1.46 2.81
C VAL A 69 6.00 0.78 2.63
N GLN A 70 5.17 0.86 3.65
CA GLN A 70 3.86 0.20 3.67
C GLN A 70 2.74 1.23 3.55
N HIS A 71 2.04 1.21 2.42
CA HIS A 71 1.02 2.18 2.05
C HIS A 71 1.56 3.63 2.07
N GLY A 72 0.72 4.58 1.83
CA GLY A 72 1.06 6.00 1.82
C GLY A 72 0.50 6.72 0.62
N LEU A 73 0.62 8.03 0.63
CA LEU A 73 0.28 8.85 -0.51
C LEU A 73 1.46 8.88 -1.49
N THR A 74 1.19 8.60 -2.76
CA THR A 74 2.21 8.59 -3.82
C THR A 74 3.05 9.86 -3.81
N GLU A 75 2.41 11.02 -3.72
CA GLU A 75 3.08 12.33 -3.77
C GLU A 75 4.12 12.51 -2.66
N SER A 76 3.78 12.16 -1.41
CA SER A 76 4.69 12.31 -0.27
C SER A 76 5.80 11.26 -0.27
N MET A 77 5.51 10.04 -0.70
CA MET A 77 6.47 8.94 -0.68
C MET A 77 7.48 8.99 -1.81
N GLN A 78 7.14 9.55 -2.96
CA GLN A 78 8.04 9.64 -4.11
C GLN A 78 9.39 10.27 -3.74
N ALA A 79 9.37 11.45 -3.12
CA ALA A 79 10.59 12.18 -2.73
C ALA A 79 11.32 11.50 -1.57
N ALA A 80 10.60 10.99 -0.57
CA ALA A 80 11.21 10.33 0.58
C ALA A 80 11.94 9.04 0.17
N VAL A 81 11.31 8.23 -0.66
CA VAL A 81 11.91 6.99 -1.20
C VAL A 81 13.11 7.31 -2.08
N GLN A 82 13.07 8.36 -2.89
CA GLN A 82 14.23 8.76 -3.68
C GLN A 82 15.44 9.09 -2.79
N ARG A 83 15.24 9.81 -1.68
CA ARG A 83 16.33 10.09 -0.71
C ARG A 83 16.93 8.81 -0.12
N ALA A 84 16.09 7.82 0.19
CA ALA A 84 16.59 6.53 0.69
C ALA A 84 17.43 5.78 -0.37
N VAL A 85 16.97 5.77 -1.61
CA VAL A 85 17.71 5.17 -2.74
C VAL A 85 19.04 5.90 -2.97
N ASP A 86 19.05 7.23 -2.94
CA ASP A 86 20.26 8.04 -3.10
C ASP A 86 21.28 7.82 -1.95
N ALA A 87 20.77 7.48 -0.76
CA ALA A 87 21.61 7.06 0.39
C ALA A 87 22.12 5.60 0.26
N GLY A 88 21.81 4.90 -0.82
CA GLY A 88 22.23 3.52 -1.06
C GLY A 88 21.41 2.46 -0.33
N ILE A 89 20.29 2.83 0.28
CA ILE A 89 19.41 1.93 1.01
C ILE A 89 18.51 1.17 0.01
N LYS A 90 18.30 -0.11 0.25
CA LYS A 90 17.38 -0.93 -0.56
C LYS A 90 15.95 -0.66 -0.08
N VAL A 91 15.08 -0.24 -1.00
CA VAL A 91 13.69 0.06 -0.68
C VAL A 91 12.76 -0.92 -1.39
N VAL A 92 11.73 -1.36 -0.71
CA VAL A 92 10.58 -2.08 -1.26
C VAL A 92 9.31 -1.30 -0.92
N ALA A 93 8.48 -1.06 -1.92
CA ALA A 93 7.18 -0.42 -1.76
C ALA A 93 6.07 -1.49 -1.70
N PHE A 94 5.22 -1.42 -0.68
CA PHE A 94 4.06 -2.29 -0.52
C PHE A 94 2.78 -1.46 -0.54
N ASP A 95 1.94 -1.69 -1.54
CA ASP A 95 0.66 -0.99 -1.76
C ASP A 95 0.80 0.56 -1.74
N VAL A 96 1.90 1.06 -2.26
CA VAL A 96 2.13 2.49 -2.53
C VAL A 96 2.85 2.62 -3.87
N ASN A 97 2.32 3.46 -4.74
CA ASN A 97 2.93 3.68 -6.05
C ASN A 97 4.14 4.61 -5.93
N VAL A 98 5.31 4.10 -6.24
CA VAL A 98 6.56 4.87 -6.29
C VAL A 98 7.18 4.70 -7.67
N GLU A 99 7.24 5.77 -8.43
CA GLU A 99 7.80 5.76 -9.79
C GLU A 99 9.33 5.78 -9.75
N ASN A 100 9.92 4.69 -9.27
CA ASN A 100 11.37 4.53 -9.20
C ASN A 100 11.76 3.11 -9.64
N PRO A 101 12.53 2.95 -10.73
CA PRO A 101 12.90 1.64 -11.26
C PRO A 101 13.81 0.83 -10.33
N ALA A 102 14.45 1.47 -9.35
CA ALA A 102 15.26 0.79 -8.34
C ALA A 102 14.45 0.24 -7.17
N VAL A 103 13.13 0.52 -7.12
CA VAL A 103 12.24 0.14 -6.02
C VAL A 103 11.24 -0.90 -6.50
N PRO A 104 11.43 -2.18 -6.14
CA PRO A 104 10.40 -3.19 -6.37
C PRO A 104 9.11 -2.82 -5.66
N GLN A 105 7.99 -2.97 -6.37
CA GLN A 105 6.66 -2.78 -5.81
C GLN A 105 6.00 -4.15 -5.62
N ILE A 106 5.42 -4.35 -4.45
CA ILE A 106 4.65 -5.54 -4.10
C ILE A 106 3.23 -5.10 -3.79
N GLU A 107 2.28 -5.65 -4.48
CA GLU A 107 0.87 -5.31 -4.34
C GLU A 107 -0.01 -6.51 -4.69
N GLN A 108 -1.25 -6.49 -4.23
CA GLN A 108 -2.28 -7.38 -4.72
C GLN A 108 -2.83 -6.86 -6.06
N SER A 109 -3.48 -7.73 -6.85
CA SER A 109 -4.17 -7.28 -8.05
C SER A 109 -5.50 -6.61 -7.68
N ASP A 110 -5.45 -5.31 -7.35
CA ASP A 110 -6.63 -4.54 -6.95
C ASP A 110 -7.67 -4.45 -8.08
N ARG A 111 -7.22 -4.42 -9.34
CA ARG A 111 -8.10 -4.43 -10.50
C ARG A 111 -8.86 -5.75 -10.60
N ASP A 112 -8.18 -6.90 -10.46
CA ASP A 112 -8.84 -8.20 -10.53
C ASP A 112 -9.76 -8.41 -9.33
N LEU A 113 -9.33 -8.00 -8.13
CA LEU A 113 -10.14 -8.07 -6.92
C LEU A 113 -11.46 -7.28 -7.09
N ALA A 114 -11.36 -6.04 -7.58
CA ALA A 114 -12.53 -5.22 -7.84
C ALA A 114 -13.39 -5.82 -8.96
N ARG A 115 -12.79 -6.26 -10.06
CA ARG A 115 -13.49 -6.85 -11.20
C ARG A 115 -14.29 -8.08 -10.82
N LEU A 116 -13.69 -9.03 -10.10
CA LEU A 116 -14.38 -10.23 -9.65
C LEU A 116 -15.60 -9.91 -8.77
N ALA A 117 -15.46 -8.97 -7.83
CA ALA A 117 -16.56 -8.54 -6.98
C ALA A 117 -17.68 -7.84 -7.76
N LEU A 118 -17.31 -6.99 -8.73
CA LEU A 118 -18.27 -6.25 -9.54
C LEU A 118 -18.97 -7.13 -10.57
N GLU A 119 -18.27 -8.05 -11.20
CA GLU A 119 -18.86 -9.06 -12.12
C GLU A 119 -19.84 -9.96 -11.38
N GLN A 120 -19.52 -10.34 -10.14
CA GLN A 120 -20.46 -11.08 -9.30
C GLN A 120 -21.70 -10.24 -8.97
N ALA A 121 -21.52 -8.96 -8.64
CA ALA A 121 -22.64 -8.05 -8.38
C ALA A 121 -23.56 -7.90 -9.62
N VAL A 122 -22.98 -7.81 -10.82
CA VAL A 122 -23.75 -7.78 -12.07
C VAL A 122 -24.48 -9.11 -12.29
N ALA A 123 -23.82 -10.23 -12.05
CA ALA A 123 -24.42 -11.56 -12.19
C ALA A 123 -25.61 -11.78 -11.24
N ASP A 124 -25.48 -11.29 -10.00
CA ASP A 124 -26.51 -11.45 -8.97
C ASP A 124 -27.72 -10.53 -9.17
N ASN A 125 -27.53 -9.33 -9.74
CA ASN A 125 -28.56 -8.31 -9.86
C ASN A 125 -29.10 -8.15 -11.30
N GLY A 126 -28.49 -8.79 -12.28
CA GLY A 126 -28.87 -8.68 -13.69
C GLY A 126 -28.44 -7.35 -14.32
N ASP A 127 -29.10 -6.98 -15.43
CA ASP A 127 -28.66 -5.88 -16.28
C ASP A 127 -29.04 -4.49 -15.76
N THR A 128 -29.93 -4.39 -14.75
CA THR A 128 -30.44 -3.12 -14.27
C THR A 128 -30.58 -3.12 -12.75
N TRP A 129 -29.78 -2.31 -12.08
CA TRP A 129 -29.80 -2.13 -10.64
C TRP A 129 -29.27 -0.77 -10.19
N THR A 130 -29.48 -0.44 -8.92
CA THR A 130 -29.10 0.83 -8.33
C THR A 130 -27.89 0.65 -7.41
N ALA A 131 -26.89 1.53 -7.55
CA ALA A 131 -25.67 1.50 -6.76
C ALA A 131 -25.42 2.82 -6.02
N GLY A 132 -24.99 2.71 -4.76
CA GLY A 132 -24.26 3.77 -4.06
C GLY A 132 -22.77 3.43 -4.08
N TYR A 133 -21.92 4.42 -4.29
CA TYR A 133 -20.47 4.22 -4.38
C TYR A 133 -19.73 5.05 -3.34
N VAL A 134 -18.87 4.40 -2.58
CA VAL A 134 -18.00 5.03 -1.56
C VAL A 134 -16.55 4.68 -1.89
N TYR A 135 -15.68 5.69 -1.92
CA TYR A 135 -14.26 5.50 -2.21
C TYR A 135 -13.36 6.47 -1.44
N VAL A 136 -12.08 6.18 -1.40
CA VAL A 136 -11.03 7.05 -0.88
C VAL A 136 -10.03 7.29 -2.01
N ALA A 137 -9.79 8.55 -2.36
CA ALA A 137 -8.88 8.94 -3.42
C ALA A 137 -7.43 9.11 -2.94
N GLY A 138 -6.47 8.99 -3.86
CA GLY A 138 -5.05 9.25 -3.59
C GLY A 138 -4.30 8.11 -2.91
N ILE A 139 -4.95 6.97 -2.69
CA ILE A 139 -4.32 5.74 -2.23
C ILE A 139 -4.33 4.73 -3.38
N ALA A 140 -3.15 4.41 -3.91
CA ALA A 140 -2.99 3.64 -5.15
C ALA A 140 -3.85 2.37 -5.28
N PRO A 141 -3.95 1.46 -4.30
CA PRO A 141 -4.85 0.30 -4.40
C PRO A 141 -6.32 0.70 -4.55
N LEU A 142 -6.77 1.76 -3.89
CA LEU A 142 -8.16 2.20 -3.95
C LEU A 142 -8.46 2.94 -5.25
N ASP A 143 -7.50 3.72 -5.77
CA ASP A 143 -7.61 4.37 -7.08
C ASP A 143 -7.76 3.32 -8.20
N ARG A 144 -7.00 2.21 -8.15
CA ARG A 144 -7.13 1.10 -9.11
C ARG A 144 -8.50 0.42 -9.05
N ARG A 145 -9.09 0.28 -7.86
CA ARG A 145 -10.45 -0.25 -7.68
C ARG A 145 -11.51 0.72 -8.21
N ASP A 146 -11.32 2.02 -8.01
CA ASP A 146 -12.19 3.07 -8.55
C ASP A 146 -12.18 3.09 -10.08
N GLU A 147 -11.00 3.00 -10.70
CA GLU A 147 -10.88 2.87 -12.16
C GLU A 147 -11.65 1.64 -12.68
N THR A 148 -11.51 0.50 -12.00
CA THR A 148 -12.23 -0.72 -12.35
C THR A 148 -13.75 -0.58 -12.21
N TRP A 149 -14.22 0.12 -11.14
CA TRP A 149 -15.64 0.46 -11.01
C TRP A 149 -16.14 1.27 -12.20
N LYS A 150 -15.41 2.30 -12.61
CA LYS A 150 -15.75 3.14 -13.75
C LYS A 150 -15.81 2.34 -15.06
N GLU A 151 -14.86 1.43 -15.29
CA GLU A 151 -14.84 0.53 -16.43
C GLU A 151 -16.07 -0.40 -16.46
N VAL A 152 -16.35 -1.09 -15.36
CA VAL A 152 -17.49 -2.03 -15.25
C VAL A 152 -18.81 -1.29 -15.41
N LYS A 153 -18.97 -0.13 -14.79
CA LYS A 153 -20.17 0.71 -14.93
C LYS A 153 -20.38 1.16 -16.39
N ALA A 154 -19.31 1.56 -17.07
CA ALA A 154 -19.40 1.95 -18.49
C ALA A 154 -19.79 0.78 -19.40
N ALA A 155 -19.34 -0.43 -19.09
CA ALA A 155 -19.72 -1.65 -19.81
C ALA A 155 -21.14 -2.14 -19.50
N ASN A 156 -21.75 -1.67 -18.39
CA ASN A 156 -23.07 -2.06 -17.93
C ASN A 156 -23.95 -0.82 -17.71
N PRO A 157 -24.50 -0.21 -18.78
CA PRO A 157 -25.21 1.08 -18.72
C PRO A 157 -26.52 1.03 -17.91
N GLY A 158 -27.01 -0.16 -17.57
CA GLY A 158 -28.16 -0.35 -16.68
C GLY A 158 -27.83 -0.14 -15.19
N ILE A 159 -26.56 0.02 -14.84
CA ILE A 159 -26.17 0.35 -13.46
C ILE A 159 -26.44 1.83 -13.20
N ASN A 160 -27.47 2.11 -12.39
CA ASN A 160 -27.85 3.45 -11.99
C ASN A 160 -27.15 3.86 -10.70
N GLN A 161 -26.04 4.60 -10.82
CA GLN A 161 -25.35 5.14 -9.64
C GLN A 161 -26.10 6.37 -9.11
N VAL A 162 -26.74 6.25 -7.95
CA VAL A 162 -27.58 7.30 -7.34
C VAL A 162 -26.86 8.11 -6.26
N ALA A 163 -25.75 7.62 -5.75
CA ALA A 163 -24.94 8.32 -4.75
C ALA A 163 -23.46 8.02 -4.95
N GLU A 164 -22.66 9.04 -4.69
CA GLU A 164 -21.20 8.94 -4.67
C GLU A 164 -20.68 9.72 -3.46
N PHE A 165 -19.81 9.10 -2.70
CA PHE A 165 -19.13 9.72 -1.57
C PHE A 165 -17.65 9.39 -1.65
N GLY A 166 -16.81 10.41 -1.83
CA GLY A 166 -15.36 10.33 -1.84
C GLY A 166 -14.77 11.10 -0.65
N THR A 167 -13.70 10.59 -0.06
CA THR A 167 -12.92 11.26 0.99
C THR A 167 -11.48 11.46 0.57
#